data_47d711f5bb8a9431a7cd4557c9b2a417
#
_entry.id   47d711f5bb8a9431a7cd4557c9b2a417
#
_cell.length_a   1.000
_cell.length_b   1.000
_cell.length_c   1.000
_cell.angle_alpha   90.00
_cell.angle_beta   90.00
_cell.angle_gamma   90.00
#
_symmetry.space_group_name_H-M   'P 1'
#
loop_
_entity.id
_entity.type
_entity.pdbx_description
1 polymer ?
#
loop_
_entity_poly.entity_id
_entity_poly.type
_entity_poly.pdbx_seq_one_letter_code
_entity_poly.pdbx_strand_id
1 'polypeptide(L)'
;FSESWEQDLFNGTITPSKDSLTAFFDKISSHRSRGYTSGPLLDKPTAFILQALKERGCWKNGSLESDVRSLTGPVARMRKNPTVAGLLMSDGNTNYTRFVARFIEVLSAADLIRMPLETIAAMELGKGNAVSLVQNSRGILLHAAKIIDGVIENYRILTPTEINVVDSEWFKKTLLNLKAKDAEELKKLAELTILSFDPCTQMDVELKNA
;
A
#
# COMPACT_ATOMS: atom_id res chain seq x y z
N PHE A 1 3.07 20.38 -9.37
CA PHE A 1 2.84 19.34 -10.37
C PHE A 1 1.79 19.89 -11.33
N SER A 2 2.09 20.01 -12.64
CA SER A 2 1.04 20.23 -13.63
C SER A 2 0.30 18.91 -13.80
N GLU A 3 -1.03 18.95 -13.87
CA GLU A 3 -1.90 17.77 -14.08
C GLU A 3 -1.53 16.94 -15.31
N SER A 4 -0.61 17.44 -16.17
CA SER A 4 -0.26 16.80 -17.42
C SER A 4 0.71 15.62 -17.32
N TRP A 5 1.65 15.60 -16.39
CA TRP A 5 2.73 14.58 -16.43
C TRP A 5 2.27 13.20 -15.99
N GLU A 6 1.34 13.10 -15.02
CA GLU A 6 0.78 11.81 -14.60
C GLU A 6 -0.08 11.21 -15.71
N GLN A 7 -0.91 12.02 -16.36
CA GLN A 7 -1.69 11.60 -17.51
C GLN A 7 -0.82 11.20 -18.69
N ASP A 8 0.25 11.94 -18.93
CA ASP A 8 1.21 11.68 -20.01
C ASP A 8 2.01 10.40 -19.76
N LEU A 9 2.39 10.12 -18.51
CA LEU A 9 3.02 8.85 -18.12
C LEU A 9 2.02 7.67 -18.26
N PHE A 10 0.76 7.88 -17.84
CA PHE A 10 -0.30 6.86 -17.95
C PHE A 10 -0.70 6.58 -19.40
N ASN A 11 -0.71 7.60 -20.25
CA ASN A 11 -1.06 7.48 -21.67
C ASN A 11 0.08 6.97 -22.54
N GLY A 12 1.26 6.68 -21.97
CA GLY A 12 2.44 6.23 -22.72
C GLY A 12 3.01 7.28 -23.69
N THR A 13 2.59 8.52 -23.55
CA THR A 13 3.01 9.65 -24.41
C THR A 13 4.36 10.24 -23.95
N ILE A 14 4.77 9.98 -22.71
CA ILE A 14 6.11 10.36 -22.22
C ILE A 14 6.83 9.10 -21.80
N THR A 15 7.91 8.79 -22.48
CA THR A 15 8.96 7.94 -21.90
C THR A 15 9.68 8.85 -20.89
N PRO A 16 9.69 8.55 -19.58
CA PRO A 16 10.40 9.39 -18.63
C PRO A 16 11.86 9.49 -19.06
N SER A 17 12.30 10.67 -19.41
CA SER A 17 13.72 10.90 -19.63
C SER A 17 14.45 10.69 -18.29
N LYS A 18 15.71 10.30 -18.34
CA LYS A 18 16.56 10.24 -17.14
C LYS A 18 16.47 11.53 -16.33
N ASP A 19 16.33 12.65 -17.00
CA ASP A 19 16.24 13.99 -16.41
C ASP A 19 14.91 14.21 -15.66
N SER A 20 13.78 13.69 -16.19
CA SER A 20 12.47 13.79 -15.54
C SER A 20 12.41 12.96 -14.25
N LEU A 21 12.99 11.76 -14.26
CA LEU A 21 13.07 10.91 -13.08
C LEU A 21 14.01 11.51 -12.03
N THR A 22 15.16 12.04 -12.45
CA THR A 22 16.09 12.73 -11.56
C THR A 22 15.40 13.92 -10.92
N ALA A 23 14.74 14.78 -11.70
CA ALA A 23 14.01 15.95 -11.19
C ALA A 23 12.88 15.55 -10.21
N PHE A 24 12.17 14.45 -10.48
CA PHE A 24 11.17 13.92 -9.57
C PHE A 24 11.80 13.50 -8.24
N PHE A 25 12.87 12.67 -8.28
CA PHE A 25 13.52 12.20 -7.05
C PHE A 25 14.21 13.34 -6.30
N ASP A 26 14.80 14.32 -6.97
CA ASP A 26 15.35 15.50 -6.32
C ASP A 26 14.26 16.30 -5.59
N LYS A 27 13.11 16.47 -6.22
CA LYS A 27 11.97 17.17 -5.62
C LYS A 27 11.43 16.45 -4.41
N ILE A 28 11.20 15.13 -4.49
CA ILE A 28 10.70 14.36 -3.34
C ILE A 28 11.77 14.16 -2.26
N SER A 29 13.06 14.23 -2.58
CA SER A 29 14.15 14.13 -1.62
C SER A 29 14.14 15.29 -0.62
N SER A 30 13.68 16.48 -1.02
CA SER A 30 13.47 17.60 -0.10
C SER A 30 12.42 17.32 0.97
N HIS A 31 11.57 16.32 0.75
CA HIS A 31 10.55 15.85 1.69
C HIS A 31 10.90 14.48 2.31
N ARG A 32 12.18 14.11 2.32
CA ARG A 32 12.66 12.79 2.72
C ARG A 32 12.20 12.36 4.12
N SER A 33 12.11 13.29 5.05
CA SER A 33 11.64 13.05 6.43
C SER A 33 10.13 13.23 6.62
N ARG A 34 9.38 13.58 5.56
CA ARG A 34 7.94 13.90 5.66
C ARG A 34 7.06 12.66 5.47
N GLY A 35 5.88 12.70 6.07
CA GLY A 35 4.89 11.64 5.96
C GLY A 35 5.37 10.30 6.56
N TYR A 36 6.15 10.35 7.63
CA TYR A 36 6.59 9.17 8.37
C TYR A 36 5.41 8.44 8.98
N THR A 37 5.40 7.11 8.85
CA THR A 37 4.46 6.23 9.55
C THR A 37 5.20 5.19 10.38
N SER A 38 4.74 4.95 11.59
CA SER A 38 5.21 3.87 12.46
C SER A 38 4.45 2.55 12.27
N GLY A 39 3.53 2.51 11.29
CA GLY A 39 2.75 1.31 11.00
C GLY A 39 3.66 0.11 10.67
N PRO A 40 3.39 -1.07 11.26
CA PRO A 40 4.15 -2.25 10.97
C PRO A 40 3.99 -2.64 9.51
N LEU A 41 5.08 -3.07 8.87
CA LEU A 41 5.04 -3.62 7.52
C LEU A 41 4.67 -5.10 7.58
N LEU A 42 3.82 -5.52 6.66
CA LEU A 42 3.50 -6.93 6.52
C LEU A 42 4.73 -7.68 6.01
N ASP A 43 5.25 -8.57 6.84
CA ASP A 43 6.49 -9.28 6.56
C ASP A 43 6.32 -10.80 6.37
N LYS A 44 5.08 -11.27 6.41
CA LYS A 44 4.78 -12.70 6.40
C LYS A 44 4.40 -13.20 5.01
N PRO A 45 4.79 -14.43 4.66
CA PRO A 45 4.33 -15.08 3.43
C PRO A 45 2.81 -15.20 3.40
N THR A 46 2.25 -15.18 2.19
CA THR A 46 0.82 -15.33 1.93
C THR A 46 0.21 -16.54 2.64
N ALA A 47 0.87 -17.70 2.56
CA ALA A 47 0.41 -18.92 3.23
C ALA A 47 0.30 -18.78 4.75
N PHE A 48 1.21 -18.04 5.38
CA PHE A 48 1.17 -17.81 6.82
C PHE A 48 -0.03 -16.93 7.21
N ILE A 49 -0.36 -15.91 6.41
CA ILE A 49 -1.53 -15.06 6.64
C ILE A 49 -2.80 -15.88 6.58
N LEU A 50 -2.92 -16.74 5.56
CA LEU A 50 -4.07 -17.64 5.42
C LEU A 50 -4.18 -18.61 6.58
N GLN A 51 -3.07 -19.17 7.05
CA GLN A 51 -3.05 -20.08 8.20
C GLN A 51 -3.49 -19.36 9.49
N ALA A 52 -3.01 -18.14 9.73
CA ALA A 52 -3.41 -17.31 10.85
C ALA A 52 -4.92 -16.98 10.82
N LEU A 53 -5.45 -16.69 9.63
CA LEU A 53 -6.89 -16.48 9.42
C LEU A 53 -7.70 -17.75 9.70
N LYS A 54 -7.17 -18.93 9.35
CA LYS A 54 -7.80 -20.22 9.66
C LYS A 54 -7.85 -20.51 11.15
N GLU A 55 -6.74 -20.30 11.86
CA GLU A 55 -6.62 -20.61 13.28
C GLU A 55 -7.46 -19.68 14.16
N ARG A 56 -7.55 -18.41 13.80
CA ARG A 56 -8.24 -17.38 14.60
C ARG A 56 -9.70 -17.15 14.21
N GLY A 57 -10.13 -17.73 13.09
CA GLY A 57 -11.45 -17.47 12.50
C GLY A 57 -11.52 -16.13 11.80
N CYS A 58 -11.72 -16.13 10.48
CA CYS A 58 -11.73 -14.93 9.63
C CYS A 58 -12.81 -13.91 9.99
N TRP A 59 -13.78 -14.28 10.82
CA TRP A 59 -15.02 -13.55 10.98
C TRP A 59 -15.42 -13.44 12.45
N LYS A 60 -14.74 -12.62 13.20
CA LYS A 60 -15.33 -12.10 14.43
C LYS A 60 -15.90 -10.71 14.17
N ASN A 61 -17.21 -10.58 14.30
CA ASN A 61 -17.96 -9.31 14.21
C ASN A 61 -17.78 -8.55 12.89
N GLY A 62 -17.57 -9.25 11.78
CA GLY A 62 -17.48 -8.58 10.46
C GLY A 62 -16.18 -7.84 10.19
N SER A 63 -15.19 -7.90 11.07
CA SER A 63 -13.85 -7.32 10.85
C SER A 63 -12.77 -8.41 10.85
N LEU A 64 -11.78 -8.24 9.98
CA LEU A 64 -10.53 -8.99 10.04
C LEU A 64 -9.73 -8.54 11.26
N GLU A 65 -9.33 -9.48 12.13
CA GLU A 65 -8.54 -9.14 13.31
C GLU A 65 -7.11 -8.69 12.96
N SER A 66 -6.51 -8.03 13.91
CA SER A 66 -5.34 -7.16 13.95
C SER A 66 -4.08 -7.51 13.13
N ASP A 67 -3.87 -8.76 12.73
CA ASP A 67 -2.63 -9.16 12.04
C ASP A 67 -2.60 -8.78 10.55
N VAL A 68 -3.74 -8.47 9.95
CA VAL A 68 -3.85 -7.94 8.59
C VAL A 68 -3.80 -6.40 8.57
N ARG A 69 -3.77 -5.76 9.73
CA ARG A 69 -3.65 -4.30 9.86
C ARG A 69 -2.22 -3.79 9.65
N SER A 70 -1.30 -4.65 9.27
CA SER A 70 0.04 -4.25 8.85
C SER A 70 -0.02 -3.63 7.47
N LEU A 71 0.78 -2.57 7.25
CA LEU A 71 0.89 -1.91 5.96
C LEU A 71 1.41 -2.89 4.90
N THR A 72 0.76 -2.92 3.76
CA THR A 72 1.07 -3.81 2.64
C THR A 72 1.53 -3.00 1.42
N GLY A 73 2.02 -3.66 0.39
CA GLY A 73 2.44 -3.01 -0.84
C GLY A 73 3.95 -2.97 -1.08
N PRO A 74 4.43 -2.09 -1.96
CA PRO A 74 5.82 -2.07 -2.41
C PRO A 74 6.85 -2.00 -1.28
N VAL A 75 6.65 -1.15 -0.26
CA VAL A 75 7.60 -1.06 0.86
C VAL A 75 7.71 -2.39 1.61
N ALA A 76 6.57 -3.03 1.86
CA ALA A 76 6.55 -4.32 2.57
C ALA A 76 7.26 -5.41 1.76
N ARG A 77 7.03 -5.47 0.44
CA ARG A 77 7.67 -6.45 -0.44
C ARG A 77 9.16 -6.18 -0.64
N MET A 78 9.53 -4.91 -0.84
CA MET A 78 10.91 -4.49 -1.12
C MET A 78 11.76 -4.26 0.13
N ARG A 79 11.25 -4.45 1.34
CA ARG A 79 11.97 -4.17 2.60
C ARG A 79 13.33 -4.87 2.75
N LYS A 80 13.54 -5.98 2.03
CA LYS A 80 14.82 -6.71 2.01
C LYS A 80 15.76 -6.23 0.88
N ASN A 81 15.28 -5.38 -0.04
CA ASN A 81 16.14 -4.75 -1.02
C ASN A 81 17.11 -3.81 -0.30
N PRO A 82 18.43 -3.85 -0.58
CA PRO A 82 19.43 -3.09 0.18
C PRO A 82 19.13 -1.58 0.24
N THR A 83 18.68 -0.97 -0.84
CA THR A 83 18.34 0.44 -0.89
C THR A 83 17.13 0.75 0.00
N VAL A 84 16.05 -0.03 -0.11
CA VAL A 84 14.85 0.17 0.71
C VAL A 84 15.13 -0.12 2.19
N ALA A 85 15.89 -1.16 2.49
CA ALA A 85 16.32 -1.47 3.85
C ALA A 85 17.15 -0.31 4.46
N GLY A 86 18.08 0.24 3.71
CA GLY A 86 18.87 1.40 4.12
C GLY A 86 17.98 2.62 4.43
N LEU A 87 17.02 2.93 3.57
CA LEU A 87 16.07 4.02 3.78
C LEU A 87 15.17 3.78 5.00
N LEU A 88 14.68 2.55 5.18
CA LEU A 88 13.87 2.20 6.36
C LEU A 88 14.66 2.36 7.66
N MET A 89 15.97 2.09 7.64
CA MET A 89 16.85 2.26 8.81
C MET A 89 17.17 3.74 9.08
N SER A 90 17.44 4.54 8.04
CA SER A 90 17.83 5.95 8.19
C SER A 90 16.67 6.90 8.38
N ASP A 91 15.63 6.76 7.56
CA ASP A 91 14.52 7.71 7.44
C ASP A 91 13.18 7.12 7.91
N GLY A 92 13.11 5.80 8.03
CA GLY A 92 11.88 5.08 8.30
C GLY A 92 10.96 4.98 7.08
N ASN A 93 9.70 4.61 7.33
CA ASN A 93 8.68 4.51 6.28
C ASN A 93 8.07 5.90 5.99
N THR A 94 8.80 6.71 5.24
CA THR A 94 8.41 8.07 4.82
C THR A 94 7.78 8.08 3.42
N ASN A 95 7.29 9.23 2.99
CA ASN A 95 6.82 9.43 1.61
C ASN A 95 7.91 9.03 0.60
N TYR A 96 9.15 9.49 0.84
CA TYR A 96 10.30 9.18 -0.01
C TYR A 96 10.57 7.68 -0.10
N THR A 97 10.63 7.00 1.06
CA THR A 97 10.84 5.55 1.11
C THR A 97 9.78 4.78 0.33
N ARG A 98 8.51 5.20 0.41
CA ARG A 98 7.40 4.56 -0.32
C ARG A 98 7.53 4.74 -1.84
N PHE A 99 7.88 5.93 -2.30
CA PHE A 99 8.12 6.17 -3.73
C PHE A 99 9.32 5.39 -4.26
N VAL A 100 10.45 5.41 -3.53
CA VAL A 100 11.64 4.64 -3.93
C VAL A 100 11.35 3.15 -3.98
N ALA A 101 10.67 2.60 -2.98
CA ALA A 101 10.31 1.18 -2.97
C ALA A 101 9.44 0.79 -4.17
N ARG A 102 8.45 1.62 -4.52
CA ARG A 102 7.61 1.40 -5.72
C ARG A 102 8.42 1.46 -7.00
N PHE A 103 9.30 2.44 -7.11
CA PHE A 103 10.15 2.59 -8.29
C PHE A 103 11.09 1.38 -8.47
N ILE A 104 11.73 0.93 -7.40
CA ILE A 104 12.59 -0.26 -7.42
C ILE A 104 11.77 -1.49 -7.82
N GLU A 105 10.57 -1.65 -7.30
CA GLU A 105 9.70 -2.78 -7.65
C GLU A 105 9.35 -2.78 -9.15
N VAL A 106 9.01 -1.62 -9.72
CA VAL A 106 8.75 -1.48 -11.16
C VAL A 106 9.98 -1.83 -11.99
N LEU A 107 11.16 -1.33 -11.62
CA LEU A 107 12.41 -1.68 -12.30
C LEU A 107 12.74 -3.17 -12.21
N SER A 108 12.39 -3.81 -11.10
CA SER A 108 12.58 -5.25 -10.88
C SER A 108 11.50 -6.11 -11.52
N ALA A 109 10.45 -5.52 -12.10
CA ALA A 109 9.30 -6.27 -12.61
C ALA A 109 9.68 -7.27 -13.73
N ALA A 110 10.66 -6.95 -14.54
CA ALA A 110 11.16 -7.86 -15.60
C ALA A 110 11.78 -9.13 -15.00
N ASP A 111 12.45 -9.04 -13.85
CA ASP A 111 13.03 -10.16 -13.13
C ASP A 111 11.93 -10.94 -12.38
N LEU A 112 10.94 -10.23 -11.82
CA LEU A 112 9.80 -10.84 -11.13
C LEU A 112 8.90 -11.66 -12.07
N ILE A 113 8.79 -11.28 -13.35
CA ILE A 113 8.06 -12.07 -14.35
C ILE A 113 8.73 -13.45 -14.59
N ARG A 114 10.04 -13.52 -14.43
CA ARG A 114 10.82 -14.76 -14.59
C ARG A 114 10.80 -15.67 -13.36
N MET A 115 10.49 -15.12 -12.21
CA MET A 115 10.37 -15.85 -10.95
C MET A 115 8.90 -15.84 -10.52
N PRO A 116 8.20 -16.97 -10.55
CA PRO A 116 6.81 -17.01 -10.08
C PRO A 116 6.78 -16.64 -8.61
N LEU A 117 6.36 -15.41 -8.32
CA LEU A 117 5.96 -15.06 -6.97
C LEU A 117 4.74 -15.89 -6.62
N GLU A 118 4.68 -16.43 -5.42
CA GLU A 118 3.43 -16.92 -4.84
C GLU A 118 2.50 -15.72 -4.62
N THR A 119 1.89 -15.28 -5.72
CA THR A 119 1.05 -14.07 -5.71
C THR A 119 -0.39 -14.38 -5.34
N ILE A 120 -0.77 -15.65 -5.41
CA ILE A 120 -2.14 -16.12 -5.16
C ILE A 120 -2.07 -17.32 -4.22
N ALA A 121 -2.88 -17.27 -3.18
CA ALA A 121 -3.14 -18.41 -2.31
C ALA A 121 -4.61 -18.45 -1.94
N ALA A 122 -5.16 -19.67 -1.81
CA ALA A 122 -6.53 -19.88 -1.38
C ALA A 122 -6.58 -21.03 -0.36
N MET A 123 -7.53 -20.96 0.55
CA MET A 123 -7.70 -21.95 1.60
C MET A 123 -9.17 -22.10 1.95
N GLU A 124 -9.62 -23.33 2.09
CA GLU A 124 -10.89 -23.65 2.73
C GLU A 124 -10.75 -23.59 4.25
N LEU A 125 -11.69 -22.92 4.88
CA LEU A 125 -11.74 -22.73 6.36
C LEU A 125 -12.72 -23.66 7.04
N GLY A 126 -13.42 -24.51 6.27
CA GLY A 126 -14.48 -25.42 6.72
C GLY A 126 -15.86 -24.77 6.83
N LYS A 127 -16.88 -25.60 6.91
CA LYS A 127 -18.30 -25.17 6.99
C LYS A 127 -18.71 -24.23 5.87
N GLY A 128 -18.23 -24.47 4.65
CA GLY A 128 -18.53 -23.66 3.47
C GLY A 128 -17.80 -22.32 3.42
N ASN A 129 -16.87 -22.04 4.35
CA ASN A 129 -16.07 -20.82 4.30
C ASN A 129 -14.77 -21.04 3.55
N ALA A 130 -14.40 -20.08 2.72
CA ALA A 130 -13.14 -20.05 2.01
C ALA A 130 -12.57 -18.63 1.96
N VAL A 131 -11.25 -18.54 1.87
CA VAL A 131 -10.54 -17.29 1.73
C VAL A 131 -9.50 -17.42 0.62
N SER A 132 -9.33 -16.36 -0.16
CA SER A 132 -8.23 -16.23 -1.11
C SER A 132 -7.51 -14.91 -0.90
N LEU A 133 -6.22 -14.90 -1.20
CA LEU A 133 -5.34 -13.77 -1.06
C LEU A 133 -4.52 -13.62 -2.33
N VAL A 134 -4.50 -12.40 -2.87
CA VAL A 134 -3.74 -12.04 -4.07
C VAL A 134 -2.83 -10.85 -3.74
N GLN A 135 -1.56 -10.95 -4.10
CA GLN A 135 -0.65 -9.81 -4.10
C GLN A 135 -0.82 -9.03 -5.41
N ASN A 136 -1.27 -7.80 -5.33
CA ASN A 136 -1.32 -6.89 -6.48
C ASN A 136 -0.31 -5.74 -6.30
N SER A 137 -0.23 -4.83 -7.27
CA SER A 137 0.73 -3.71 -7.25
C SER A 137 0.63 -2.86 -5.98
N ARG A 138 -0.56 -2.66 -5.44
CA ARG A 138 -0.81 -1.82 -4.26
C ARG A 138 -0.69 -2.58 -2.94
N GLY A 139 -0.71 -3.92 -2.98
CA GLY A 139 -0.61 -4.75 -1.79
C GLY A 139 -1.52 -5.96 -1.82
N ILE A 140 -1.97 -6.39 -0.66
CA ILE A 140 -2.80 -7.58 -0.50
C ILE A 140 -4.26 -7.27 -0.80
N LEU A 141 -4.85 -8.07 -1.68
CA LEU A 141 -6.28 -8.16 -1.93
C LEU A 141 -6.78 -9.48 -1.36
N LEU A 142 -7.70 -9.42 -0.43
CA LEU A 142 -8.28 -10.60 0.21
C LEU A 142 -9.75 -10.73 -0.16
N HIS A 143 -10.16 -11.93 -0.54
CA HIS A 143 -11.55 -12.31 -0.75
C HIS A 143 -11.93 -13.41 0.21
N ALA A 144 -13.10 -13.30 0.81
CA ALA A 144 -13.65 -14.33 1.66
C ALA A 144 -15.10 -14.58 1.30
N ALA A 145 -15.48 -15.85 1.26
CA ALA A 145 -16.82 -16.28 0.89
C ALA A 145 -17.33 -17.34 1.89
N LYS A 146 -18.63 -17.29 2.15
CA LYS A 146 -19.36 -18.37 2.80
C LYS A 146 -20.39 -18.91 1.81
N ILE A 147 -20.32 -20.20 1.56
CA ILE A 147 -21.20 -20.92 0.60
C ILE A 147 -21.99 -21.96 1.38
N ILE A 148 -23.31 -21.94 1.24
CA ILE A 148 -24.24 -22.93 1.79
C ILE A 148 -25.10 -23.45 0.66
N ASP A 149 -25.17 -24.76 0.51
CA ASP A 149 -25.98 -25.46 -0.52
C ASP A 149 -25.75 -24.92 -1.94
N GLY A 150 -24.48 -24.58 -2.27
CA GLY A 150 -24.10 -24.05 -3.56
C GLY A 150 -24.41 -22.57 -3.78
N VAL A 151 -24.94 -21.85 -2.80
CA VAL A 151 -25.26 -20.43 -2.84
C VAL A 151 -24.28 -19.62 -1.98
N ILE A 152 -23.81 -18.50 -2.52
CA ILE A 152 -22.98 -17.55 -1.74
C ILE A 152 -23.90 -16.84 -0.74
N GLU A 153 -23.77 -17.21 0.55
CA GLU A 153 -24.49 -16.57 1.65
C GLU A 153 -23.84 -15.25 2.07
N ASN A 154 -22.51 -15.22 2.06
CA ASN A 154 -21.74 -14.03 2.42
C ASN A 154 -20.49 -13.90 1.57
N TYR A 155 -20.16 -12.69 1.18
CA TYR A 155 -18.97 -12.39 0.41
C TYR A 155 -18.36 -11.06 0.86
N ARG A 156 -17.06 -11.06 1.11
CA ARG A 156 -16.32 -9.87 1.53
C ARG A 156 -15.01 -9.75 0.79
N ILE A 157 -14.71 -8.52 0.43
CA ILE A 157 -13.42 -8.12 -0.13
C ILE A 157 -12.74 -7.20 0.87
N LEU A 158 -11.44 -7.37 1.06
CA LEU A 158 -10.59 -6.40 1.75
C LEU A 158 -9.49 -5.96 0.77
N THR A 159 -9.54 -4.69 0.41
CA THR A 159 -8.64 -4.11 -0.57
C THR A 159 -7.37 -3.55 0.08
N PRO A 160 -6.25 -3.41 -0.68
CA PRO A 160 -5.06 -2.72 -0.18
C PRO A 160 -5.35 -1.27 0.27
N THR A 161 -6.29 -0.59 -0.39
CA THR A 161 -6.68 0.78 -0.03
C THR A 161 -7.40 0.81 1.31
N GLU A 162 -8.28 -0.15 1.59
CA GLU A 162 -8.89 -0.27 2.91
C GLU A 162 -7.84 -0.52 3.99
N ILE A 163 -6.91 -1.46 3.76
CA ILE A 163 -5.85 -1.81 4.71
C ILE A 163 -4.92 -0.62 4.99
N ASN A 164 -4.44 0.04 3.93
CA ASN A 164 -3.39 1.05 4.05
C ASN A 164 -3.91 2.46 4.34
N VAL A 165 -5.17 2.76 4.00
CA VAL A 165 -5.71 4.12 3.98
C VAL A 165 -7.02 4.23 4.76
N VAL A 166 -8.12 3.60 4.28
CA VAL A 166 -9.47 3.87 4.78
C VAL A 166 -9.62 3.47 6.25
N ASP A 167 -9.25 2.23 6.59
CA ASP A 167 -9.36 1.68 7.95
C ASP A 167 -8.04 1.77 8.73
N SER A 168 -7.05 2.49 8.18
CA SER A 168 -5.70 2.55 8.71
C SER A 168 -5.53 3.64 9.76
N GLU A 169 -5.43 3.25 11.03
CA GLU A 169 -5.02 4.15 12.11
C GLU A 169 -3.62 4.73 11.87
N TRP A 170 -2.75 3.99 11.17
CA TRP A 170 -1.41 4.46 10.83
C TRP A 170 -1.44 5.57 9.80
N PHE A 171 -2.31 5.47 8.79
CA PHE A 171 -2.51 6.53 7.81
C PHE A 171 -3.06 7.80 8.46
N LYS A 172 -4.11 7.67 9.28
CA LYS A 172 -4.66 8.80 10.06
C LYS A 172 -3.60 9.48 10.91
N LYS A 173 -2.82 8.71 11.68
CA LYS A 173 -1.72 9.25 12.48
C LYS A 173 -0.65 9.92 11.63
N THR A 174 -0.35 9.37 10.45
CA THR A 174 0.61 9.97 9.51
C THR A 174 0.16 11.37 9.07
N LEU A 175 -1.12 11.52 8.70
CA LEU A 175 -1.68 12.82 8.31
C LEU A 175 -1.70 13.81 9.48
N LEU A 176 -2.14 13.38 10.65
CA LEU A 176 -2.21 14.23 11.85
C LEU A 176 -0.82 14.71 12.32
N ASN A 177 0.24 13.98 12.02
CA ASN A 177 1.61 14.34 12.39
C ASN A 177 2.34 15.18 11.31
N LEU A 178 1.67 15.56 10.22
CA LEU A 178 2.26 16.44 9.23
C LEU A 178 2.47 17.83 9.84
N LYS A 179 3.65 18.38 9.58
CA LYS A 179 4.01 19.75 10.00
C LYS A 179 4.32 20.57 8.77
N ALA A 180 3.71 21.73 8.68
CA ALA A 180 3.89 22.68 7.59
C ALA A 180 3.94 24.09 8.13
N LYS A 181 4.54 25.00 7.38
CA LYS A 181 4.63 26.43 7.75
C LYS A 181 3.32 27.19 7.53
N ASP A 182 2.50 26.72 6.58
CA ASP A 182 1.22 27.32 6.21
C ASP A 182 0.24 26.26 5.67
N ALA A 183 -1.00 26.68 5.43
CA ALA A 183 -2.07 25.81 4.96
C ALA A 183 -1.82 25.25 3.54
N GLU A 184 -1.18 26.02 2.67
CA GLU A 184 -0.86 25.60 1.31
C GLU A 184 0.18 24.46 1.31
N GLU A 185 1.25 24.63 2.10
CA GLU A 185 2.25 23.56 2.28
C GLU A 185 1.61 22.32 2.92
N LEU A 186 0.73 22.51 3.93
CA LEU A 186 0.04 21.38 4.57
C LEU A 186 -0.80 20.58 3.57
N LYS A 187 -1.57 21.28 2.73
CA LYS A 187 -2.36 20.63 1.67
C LYS A 187 -1.48 19.83 0.72
N LYS A 188 -0.41 20.43 0.20
CA LYS A 188 0.55 19.74 -0.69
C LYS A 188 1.20 18.53 -0.05
N LEU A 189 1.56 18.63 1.24
CA LEU A 189 2.13 17.51 1.98
C LEU A 189 1.12 16.39 2.22
N ALA A 190 -0.13 16.71 2.49
CA ALA A 190 -1.20 15.75 2.65
C ALA A 190 -1.47 15.01 1.32
N GLU A 191 -1.59 15.73 0.21
CA GLU A 191 -1.73 15.17 -1.14
C GLU A 191 -0.56 14.25 -1.49
N LEU A 192 0.69 14.68 -1.26
CA LEU A 192 1.88 13.86 -1.48
C LEU A 192 1.89 12.62 -0.60
N THR A 193 1.44 12.74 0.65
CA THR A 193 1.34 11.62 1.57
C THR A 193 0.31 10.61 1.09
N ILE A 194 -0.88 11.05 0.70
CA ILE A 194 -1.91 10.20 0.11
C ILE A 194 -1.37 9.47 -1.12
N LEU A 195 -0.77 10.21 -2.06
CA LEU A 195 -0.18 9.65 -3.28
C LEU A 195 0.89 8.58 -2.99
N SER A 196 1.66 8.77 -1.92
CA SER A 196 2.69 7.81 -1.52
C SER A 196 2.11 6.46 -1.03
N PHE A 197 0.89 6.45 -0.48
CA PHE A 197 0.16 5.23 -0.10
C PHE A 197 -0.55 4.57 -1.27
N ASP A 198 -0.67 5.26 -2.41
CA ASP A 198 -1.24 4.74 -3.66
C ASP A 198 -2.66 4.18 -3.53
N PRO A 199 -3.63 4.95 -3.06
CA PRO A 199 -5.02 4.49 -3.05
C PRO A 199 -5.51 4.24 -4.50
N CYS A 200 -6.41 3.28 -4.66
CA CYS A 200 -7.00 2.97 -5.98
C CYS A 200 -8.11 3.93 -6.39
N THR A 201 -8.47 4.86 -5.51
CA THR A 201 -9.50 5.88 -5.73
C THR A 201 -8.89 7.26 -5.62
N GLN A 202 -9.44 8.20 -6.38
CA GLN A 202 -9.11 9.61 -6.21
C GLN A 202 -9.50 10.07 -4.80
N MET A 203 -8.63 10.83 -4.18
CA MET A 203 -8.83 11.41 -2.85
C MET A 203 -8.50 12.90 -2.90
N ASP A 204 -9.45 13.72 -2.51
CA ASP A 204 -9.27 15.16 -2.41
C ASP A 204 -8.94 15.58 -0.99
N VAL A 205 -8.11 16.62 -0.85
CA VAL A 205 -7.74 17.20 0.44
C VAL A 205 -8.45 18.51 0.64
N GLU A 206 -9.32 18.57 1.63
CA GLU A 206 -9.97 19.80 2.08
C GLU A 206 -9.44 20.17 3.47
N LEU A 207 -8.92 21.39 3.62
CA LEU A 207 -8.53 21.93 4.90
C LEU A 207 -9.71 22.72 5.48
N LYS A 208 -10.22 22.29 6.63
CA LYS A 208 -11.25 23.02 7.36
C LYS A 208 -10.57 23.81 8.47
N ASN A 209 -10.85 25.11 8.50
CA ASN A 209 -10.44 25.95 9.63
C ASN A 209 -11.20 25.47 10.88
N ALA A 210 -10.47 25.06 11.90
CA ALA A 210 -11.02 24.76 13.20
C ALA A 210 -11.16 26.04 14.01
#